data_9e2cb814da16aaf711707b3a939c6a65
#
_entry.id   9e2cb814da16aaf711707b3a939c6a65
#
_cell.length_a   1.000
_cell.length_b   1.000
_cell.length_c   1.000
_cell.angle_alpha   90.00
_cell.angle_beta   90.00
_cell.angle_gamma   90.00
#
_symmetry.space_group_name_H-M   'P 1'
#
loop_
_entity.id
_entity.type
_entity.pdbx_description
1 polymer ?
#
loop_
_entity_poly.entity_id
_entity_poly.type
_entity_poly.pdbx_seq_one_letter_code
_entity_poly.pdbx_strand_id
1 'polypeptide(L)'
;EAAEDQAVEVPISYVIPEYTSIHKDYKINMVWHQVTNAAANDGVEGLLANTKAVNTISPTWFFLNDNAGNFTSIASQTYVDAMHARGIEVWALIDNFTNDVDIAQILGTTTNRKNLISQLVGTVTAMGIDGINIDFEQVPESAGNDYVQFLRELSISCRKNQIVLSVDNYVPTGYTAHYDRKEQGTVVDYVVIMGYDEHYAGSAEAGSVASIGYVQQGIE
;
A
#
# COMPACT_ATOMS: atom_id res chain seq x y z
N GLU A 1 -37.73 -16.24 -50.43
CA GLU A 1 -36.27 -15.97 -50.36
C GLU A 1 -35.98 -15.33 -49.01
N ALA A 2 -35.36 -16.09 -48.13
CA ALA A 2 -34.88 -15.60 -46.85
C ALA A 2 -33.59 -14.81 -47.08
N ALA A 3 -33.55 -13.55 -46.65
CA ALA A 3 -32.33 -12.76 -46.64
C ALA A 3 -31.35 -13.42 -45.64
N GLU A 4 -30.21 -13.87 -46.11
CA GLU A 4 -29.12 -14.30 -45.23
C GLU A 4 -28.60 -13.08 -44.47
N ASP A 5 -28.74 -13.15 -43.15
CA ASP A 5 -28.21 -12.19 -42.21
C ASP A 5 -26.68 -12.30 -42.24
N GLN A 6 -26.02 -11.47 -43.03
CA GLN A 6 -24.54 -11.42 -43.05
C GLN A 6 -24.08 -10.78 -41.76
N ALA A 7 -23.56 -11.59 -40.87
CA ALA A 7 -22.85 -11.11 -39.66
C ALA A 7 -21.72 -10.18 -40.09
N VAL A 8 -21.84 -8.89 -39.81
CA VAL A 8 -20.76 -7.92 -39.99
C VAL A 8 -19.76 -8.14 -38.88
N GLU A 9 -18.63 -8.79 -39.18
CA GLU A 9 -17.49 -8.82 -38.26
C GLU A 9 -16.93 -7.39 -38.12
N VAL A 10 -17.25 -6.75 -37.00
CA VAL A 10 -16.58 -5.51 -36.59
C VAL A 10 -15.24 -5.91 -35.97
N PRO A 11 -14.08 -5.58 -36.57
CA PRO A 11 -12.80 -5.88 -35.95
C PRO A 11 -12.66 -5.07 -34.68
N ILE A 12 -12.74 -5.75 -33.52
CA ILE A 12 -12.48 -5.15 -32.24
C ILE A 12 -10.96 -5.00 -32.13
N SER A 13 -10.45 -3.81 -32.42
CA SER A 13 -9.05 -3.46 -32.12
C SER A 13 -8.95 -3.19 -30.62
N TYR A 14 -8.54 -4.21 -29.87
CA TYR A 14 -8.23 -4.07 -28.45
C TYR A 14 -6.75 -3.78 -28.28
N VAL A 15 -6.40 -2.57 -27.90
CA VAL A 15 -5.05 -2.22 -27.45
C VAL A 15 -4.94 -2.59 -25.98
N ILE A 16 -4.15 -3.62 -25.69
CA ILE A 16 -3.80 -3.93 -24.28
C ILE A 16 -2.86 -2.82 -23.81
N PRO A 17 -3.27 -1.98 -22.86
CA PRO A 17 -2.35 -0.97 -22.32
C PRO A 17 -1.24 -1.68 -21.55
N GLU A 18 0.01 -1.41 -21.89
CA GLU A 18 1.15 -1.85 -21.11
C GLU A 18 1.29 -0.94 -19.88
N TYR A 19 1.09 -1.52 -18.69
CA TYR A 19 1.36 -0.86 -17.44
C TYR A 19 2.67 -1.42 -16.87
N THR A 20 3.72 -0.63 -16.95
CA THR A 20 5.01 -0.97 -16.33
C THR A 20 5.01 -0.56 -14.86
N SER A 21 5.68 -1.34 -14.01
CA SER A 21 5.94 -0.95 -12.62
C SER A 21 6.80 0.31 -12.55
N ILE A 22 6.60 1.10 -11.49
CA ILE A 22 7.35 2.34 -11.25
C ILE A 22 8.61 1.98 -10.47
N HIS A 23 9.76 2.07 -11.11
CA HIS A 23 11.06 1.83 -10.48
C HIS A 23 11.79 3.13 -10.25
N LYS A 24 12.37 3.28 -9.06
CA LYS A 24 13.28 4.39 -8.75
C LYS A 24 14.70 4.00 -9.15
N ASP A 25 15.45 4.94 -9.70
CA ASP A 25 16.85 4.77 -10.11
C ASP A 25 17.84 5.01 -8.95
N TYR A 26 17.32 5.19 -7.75
CA TYR A 26 18.08 5.40 -6.51
C TYR A 26 17.65 4.42 -5.42
N LYS A 27 18.48 4.25 -4.40
CA LYS A 27 18.15 3.45 -3.22
C LYS A 27 17.12 4.18 -2.38
N ILE A 28 15.97 3.55 -2.17
CA ILE A 28 14.93 4.08 -1.28
C ILE A 28 15.42 3.96 0.16
N ASN A 29 15.41 5.08 0.86
CA ASN A 29 15.58 5.17 2.30
C ASN A 29 14.31 5.77 2.89
N MET A 30 13.36 4.87 3.17
CA MET A 30 12.03 5.22 3.65
C MET A 30 11.96 5.15 5.17
N VAL A 31 11.19 6.06 5.76
CA VAL A 31 10.80 6.01 7.16
C VAL A 31 9.29 6.09 7.29
N TRP A 32 8.70 5.29 8.18
CA TRP A 32 7.33 5.49 8.61
C TRP A 32 7.28 6.61 9.63
N HIS A 33 6.35 7.54 9.44
CA HIS A 33 6.05 8.60 10.39
C HIS A 33 4.68 8.31 11.01
N GLN A 34 4.68 7.87 12.27
CA GLN A 34 3.45 7.63 13.00
C GLN A 34 2.74 8.95 13.31
N VAL A 35 1.66 9.21 12.60
CA VAL A 35 0.80 10.38 12.77
C VAL A 35 -0.48 9.95 13.44
N THR A 36 -0.66 10.29 14.70
CA THR A 36 -1.79 9.83 15.53
C THR A 36 -3.02 10.74 15.45
N ASN A 37 -2.84 11.97 14.97
CA ASN A 37 -3.89 12.96 14.78
C ASN A 37 -3.38 14.08 13.85
N ALA A 38 -4.27 14.94 13.38
CA ALA A 38 -3.92 15.98 12.42
C ALA A 38 -2.80 16.93 12.91
N ALA A 39 -2.74 17.24 14.20
CA ALA A 39 -1.68 18.11 14.75
C ALA A 39 -0.31 17.43 14.81
N ALA A 40 -0.27 16.09 14.86
CA ALA A 40 1.00 15.35 14.88
C ALA A 40 1.76 15.43 13.55
N ASN A 41 1.12 15.89 12.47
CA ASN A 41 1.81 16.19 11.20
C ASN A 41 2.96 17.19 11.38
N ASP A 42 2.84 18.16 12.30
CA ASP A 42 3.86 19.17 12.55
C ASP A 42 5.15 18.58 13.14
N GLY A 43 5.09 17.34 13.67
CA GLY A 43 6.24 16.64 14.23
C GLY A 43 7.31 16.22 13.22
N VAL A 44 7.00 16.21 11.93
CA VAL A 44 7.92 15.76 10.86
C VAL A 44 9.21 16.55 10.83
N GLU A 45 9.17 17.84 11.11
CA GLU A 45 10.36 18.70 11.14
C GLU A 45 11.36 18.24 12.21
N GLY A 46 10.86 17.87 13.40
CA GLY A 46 11.69 17.30 14.46
C GLY A 46 12.28 15.94 14.11
N LEU A 47 11.49 15.09 13.44
CA LEU A 47 11.92 13.78 12.97
C LEU A 47 13.10 13.90 11.98
N LEU A 48 13.03 14.86 11.06
CA LEU A 48 14.02 15.04 9.99
C LEU A 48 15.19 15.94 10.37
N ALA A 49 15.16 16.62 11.54
CA ALA A 49 16.16 17.61 11.92
C ALA A 49 17.60 17.06 11.93
N ASN A 50 17.78 15.78 12.26
CA ASN A 50 19.08 15.14 12.43
C ASN A 50 19.39 14.08 11.36
N THR A 51 18.59 14.00 10.29
CA THR A 51 18.83 13.07 9.17
C THR A 51 18.92 13.80 7.84
N LYS A 52 19.78 13.29 6.95
CA LYS A 52 19.93 13.78 5.58
C LYS A 52 19.76 12.66 4.55
N ALA A 53 19.51 11.45 5.00
CA ALA A 53 19.50 10.28 4.13
C ALA A 53 18.08 9.87 3.69
N VAL A 54 17.06 10.34 4.38
CA VAL A 54 15.65 10.02 4.04
C VAL A 54 15.29 10.67 2.71
N ASN A 55 14.80 9.86 1.78
CA ASN A 55 14.32 10.32 0.49
C ASN A 55 12.85 9.94 0.22
N THR A 56 12.27 9.14 1.12
CA THR A 56 10.87 8.74 1.08
C THR A 56 10.32 8.70 2.51
N ILE A 57 9.13 9.23 2.70
CA ILE A 57 8.45 9.21 4.01
C ILE A 57 7.04 8.64 3.85
N SER A 58 6.67 7.75 4.76
CA SER A 58 5.36 7.11 4.76
C SER A 58 4.59 7.48 6.04
N PRO A 59 3.79 8.55 6.00
CA PRO A 59 2.97 8.95 7.14
C PRO A 59 1.74 8.06 7.25
N THR A 60 1.36 7.69 8.49
CA THR A 60 0.15 6.92 8.79
C THR A 60 -1.07 7.83 8.72
N TRP A 61 -1.63 8.01 7.53
CA TRP A 61 -2.64 9.04 7.28
C TRP A 61 -4.05 8.53 7.01
N PHE A 62 -4.17 7.29 6.51
CA PHE A 62 -5.45 6.75 6.10
C PHE A 62 -5.81 5.55 6.98
N PHE A 63 -7.03 5.55 7.50
CA PHE A 63 -7.54 4.52 8.40
C PHE A 63 -8.86 4.00 7.87
N LEU A 64 -8.94 2.71 7.53
CA LEU A 64 -10.22 2.11 7.18
C LEU A 64 -11.22 2.31 8.33
N ASN A 65 -12.45 2.74 8.00
CA ASN A 65 -13.43 3.08 9.03
C ASN A 65 -14.75 2.34 8.93
N ASP A 66 -15.00 1.61 7.84
CA ASP A 66 -16.18 0.77 7.69
C ASP A 66 -15.96 -0.38 6.70
N ASN A 67 -16.93 -1.29 6.65
CA ASN A 67 -16.89 -2.48 5.78
C ASN A 67 -17.29 -2.20 4.32
N ALA A 68 -17.64 -0.97 3.96
CA ALA A 68 -17.85 -0.55 2.59
C ALA A 68 -16.57 -0.07 1.89
N GLY A 69 -15.44 -0.04 2.61
CA GLY A 69 -14.16 0.42 2.11
C GLY A 69 -14.01 1.94 2.15
N ASN A 70 -14.71 2.62 3.05
CA ASN A 70 -14.43 4.02 3.35
C ASN A 70 -13.26 4.13 4.34
N PHE A 71 -12.56 5.25 4.29
CA PHE A 71 -11.47 5.53 5.23
C PHE A 71 -11.51 6.97 5.71
N THR A 72 -10.92 7.20 6.88
CA THR A 72 -10.65 8.54 7.41
C THR A 72 -9.26 8.98 7.00
N SER A 73 -9.10 10.26 6.69
CA SER A 73 -7.83 10.88 6.32
C SER A 73 -7.45 11.98 7.30
N ILE A 74 -6.19 11.98 7.73
CA ILE A 74 -5.56 13.08 8.48
C ILE A 74 -4.37 13.66 7.69
N ALA A 75 -4.34 13.43 6.39
CA ALA A 75 -3.32 13.95 5.49
C ALA A 75 -3.25 15.49 5.50
N SER A 76 -2.07 16.02 5.33
CA SER A 76 -1.79 17.46 5.37
C SER A 76 -1.11 17.93 4.09
N GLN A 77 -1.72 18.87 3.36
CA GLN A 77 -1.12 19.45 2.17
C GLN A 77 0.19 20.18 2.50
N THR A 78 0.22 20.92 3.63
CA THR A 78 1.43 21.62 4.08
C THR A 78 2.59 20.64 4.31
N TYR A 79 2.27 19.44 4.81
CA TYR A 79 3.28 18.39 4.98
C TYR A 79 3.81 17.90 3.63
N VAL A 80 2.93 17.60 2.66
CA VAL A 80 3.34 17.17 1.31
C VAL A 80 4.25 18.23 0.69
N ASP A 81 3.83 19.50 0.70
CA ASP A 81 4.58 20.61 0.14
C ASP A 81 5.96 20.76 0.80
N ALA A 82 6.04 20.61 2.13
CA ALA A 82 7.30 20.70 2.87
C ALA A 82 8.25 19.54 2.55
N MET A 83 7.74 18.33 2.34
CA MET A 83 8.55 17.17 1.94
C MET A 83 9.07 17.33 0.51
N HIS A 84 8.21 17.73 -0.42
CA HIS A 84 8.61 18.00 -1.81
C HIS A 84 9.67 19.11 -1.91
N ALA A 85 9.54 20.17 -1.11
CA ALA A 85 10.56 21.22 -1.05
C ALA A 85 11.95 20.71 -0.60
N ARG A 86 12.00 19.55 0.06
CA ARG A 86 13.24 18.85 0.48
C ARG A 86 13.68 17.76 -0.47
N GLY A 87 12.91 17.49 -1.54
CA GLY A 87 13.14 16.37 -2.44
C GLY A 87 12.82 15.00 -1.84
N ILE A 88 11.92 14.97 -0.85
CA ILE A 88 11.45 13.74 -0.18
C ILE A 88 10.08 13.38 -0.76
N GLU A 89 9.94 12.16 -1.27
CA GLU A 89 8.64 11.64 -1.70
C GLU A 89 7.77 11.24 -0.52
N VAL A 90 6.46 11.42 -0.67
CA VAL A 90 5.45 11.04 0.33
C VAL A 90 4.67 9.85 -0.19
N TRP A 91 4.78 8.69 0.51
CA TRP A 91 3.98 7.49 0.22
C TRP A 91 3.00 7.28 1.38
N ALA A 92 1.79 7.79 1.24
CA ALA A 92 0.80 7.77 2.32
C ALA A 92 0.39 6.34 2.69
N LEU A 93 0.49 6.01 3.97
CA LEU A 93 0.12 4.70 4.49
C LEU A 93 -1.38 4.64 4.78
N ILE A 94 -1.98 3.52 4.41
CA ILE A 94 -3.32 3.11 4.84
C ILE A 94 -3.24 1.81 5.62
N ASP A 95 -3.91 1.78 6.77
CA ASP A 95 -4.03 0.62 7.64
C ASP A 95 -5.48 0.15 7.86
N ASN A 96 -5.60 -1.04 8.46
CA ASN A 96 -6.88 -1.66 8.83
C ASN A 96 -7.01 -1.89 10.35
N PHE A 97 -6.34 -1.08 11.18
CA PHE A 97 -6.27 -1.31 12.63
C PHE A 97 -7.52 -0.87 13.40
N THR A 98 -8.52 -0.33 12.73
CA THR A 98 -9.79 0.04 13.38
C THR A 98 -10.58 -1.21 13.77
N ASN A 99 -10.99 -1.31 15.03
CA ASN A 99 -11.61 -2.52 15.61
C ASN A 99 -12.94 -2.95 14.96
N ASP A 100 -13.64 -2.05 14.28
CA ASP A 100 -14.95 -2.31 13.69
C ASP A 100 -14.90 -2.66 12.19
N VAL A 101 -13.70 -2.89 11.65
CA VAL A 101 -13.49 -3.17 10.23
C VAL A 101 -13.23 -4.66 10.00
N ASP A 102 -14.05 -5.28 9.17
CA ASP A 102 -13.82 -6.61 8.62
C ASP A 102 -13.10 -6.51 7.27
N ILE A 103 -11.79 -6.65 7.29
CA ILE A 103 -10.97 -6.56 6.08
C ILE A 103 -11.35 -7.63 5.04
N ALA A 104 -11.79 -8.81 5.45
CA ALA A 104 -12.23 -9.86 4.52
C ALA A 104 -13.48 -9.44 3.75
N GLN A 105 -14.41 -8.74 4.40
CA GLN A 105 -15.61 -8.23 3.74
C GLN A 105 -15.27 -7.14 2.72
N ILE A 106 -14.32 -6.26 3.04
CA ILE A 106 -13.88 -5.21 2.11
C ILE A 106 -13.22 -5.84 0.89
N LEU A 107 -12.25 -6.71 1.12
CA LEU A 107 -11.45 -7.33 0.05
C LEU A 107 -12.27 -8.32 -0.79
N GLY A 108 -13.18 -9.09 -0.18
CA GLY A 108 -14.01 -10.08 -0.87
C GLY A 108 -15.14 -9.48 -1.73
N THR A 109 -15.47 -8.18 -1.55
CA THR A 109 -16.58 -7.53 -2.24
C THR A 109 -16.08 -6.57 -3.31
N THR A 110 -16.35 -6.86 -4.58
CA THR A 110 -15.89 -6.02 -5.72
C THR A 110 -16.32 -4.55 -5.59
N THR A 111 -17.54 -4.28 -5.11
CA THR A 111 -18.02 -2.90 -4.93
C THR A 111 -17.21 -2.18 -3.86
N ASN A 112 -16.88 -2.85 -2.74
CA ASN A 112 -16.11 -2.27 -1.64
C ASN A 112 -14.66 -2.01 -2.07
N ARG A 113 -14.02 -2.97 -2.77
CA ARG A 113 -12.69 -2.75 -3.35
C ARG A 113 -12.66 -1.55 -4.29
N LYS A 114 -13.64 -1.45 -5.20
CA LYS A 114 -13.72 -0.32 -6.14
C LYS A 114 -13.94 1.02 -5.43
N ASN A 115 -14.75 1.02 -4.38
CA ASN A 115 -14.97 2.21 -3.56
C ASN A 115 -13.66 2.66 -2.90
N LEU A 116 -12.96 1.74 -2.22
CA LEU A 116 -11.68 2.03 -1.57
C LEU A 116 -10.64 2.54 -2.57
N ILE A 117 -10.46 1.86 -3.69
CA ILE A 117 -9.48 2.23 -4.73
C ILE A 117 -9.78 3.63 -5.29
N SER A 118 -11.05 3.91 -5.59
CA SER A 118 -11.45 5.21 -6.14
C SER A 118 -11.16 6.36 -5.18
N GLN A 119 -11.46 6.18 -3.89
CA GLN A 119 -11.19 7.18 -2.87
C GLN A 119 -9.69 7.38 -2.63
N LEU A 120 -8.92 6.28 -2.50
CA LEU A 120 -7.46 6.35 -2.30
C LEU A 120 -6.77 7.09 -3.44
N VAL A 121 -6.97 6.62 -4.67
CA VAL A 121 -6.33 7.21 -5.84
C VAL A 121 -6.79 8.65 -6.04
N GLY A 122 -8.08 8.94 -5.83
CA GLY A 122 -8.61 10.29 -5.91
C GLY A 122 -7.99 11.25 -4.89
N THR A 123 -7.86 10.82 -3.63
CA THR A 123 -7.26 11.62 -2.57
C THR A 123 -5.77 11.86 -2.81
N VAL A 124 -5.03 10.80 -3.14
CA VAL A 124 -3.59 10.86 -3.38
C VAL A 124 -3.27 11.76 -4.59
N THR A 125 -4.04 11.62 -5.67
CA THR A 125 -3.89 12.48 -6.87
C THR A 125 -4.20 13.95 -6.55
N ALA A 126 -5.28 14.20 -5.83
CA ALA A 126 -5.70 15.58 -5.51
C ALA A 126 -4.68 16.33 -4.64
N MET A 127 -3.96 15.61 -3.78
CA MET A 127 -2.95 16.17 -2.88
C MET A 127 -1.53 16.15 -3.45
N GLY A 128 -1.32 15.56 -4.64
CA GLY A 128 0.02 15.40 -5.22
C GLY A 128 0.93 14.47 -4.41
N ILE A 129 0.35 13.49 -3.71
CA ILE A 129 1.10 12.46 -2.97
C ILE A 129 1.70 11.48 -3.98
N ASP A 130 2.96 11.06 -3.77
CA ASP A 130 3.75 10.30 -4.75
C ASP A 130 3.46 8.79 -4.74
N GLY A 131 3.00 8.26 -3.62
CA GLY A 131 2.74 6.82 -3.48
C GLY A 131 1.69 6.47 -2.44
N ILE A 132 1.26 5.21 -2.50
CA ILE A 132 0.41 4.56 -1.51
C ILE A 132 1.20 3.41 -0.91
N ASN A 133 1.24 3.36 0.42
CA ASN A 133 1.79 2.25 1.18
C ASN A 133 0.64 1.49 1.86
N ILE A 134 0.45 0.22 1.49
CA ILE A 134 -0.62 -0.62 2.03
C ILE A 134 -0.07 -1.41 3.21
N ASP A 135 -0.61 -1.15 4.39
CA ASP A 135 -0.27 -1.84 5.64
C ASP A 135 -1.50 -2.57 6.20
N PHE A 136 -1.94 -3.61 5.47
CA PHE A 136 -3.05 -4.45 5.91
C PHE A 136 -2.52 -5.66 6.66
N GLU A 137 -2.70 -5.61 7.96
CA GLU A 137 -2.28 -6.67 8.85
C GLU A 137 -3.44 -7.60 9.23
N GLN A 138 -3.08 -8.81 9.74
CA GLN A 138 -4.03 -9.82 10.21
C GLN A 138 -5.13 -10.15 9.17
N VAL A 139 -4.81 -10.02 7.88
CA VAL A 139 -5.69 -10.49 6.81
C VAL A 139 -5.90 -11.99 7.01
N PRO A 140 -7.15 -12.49 7.15
CA PRO A 140 -7.38 -13.89 7.38
C PRO A 140 -7.02 -14.73 6.14
N GLU A 141 -6.61 -15.99 6.35
CA GLU A 141 -6.22 -16.90 5.26
C GLU A 141 -7.31 -17.01 4.17
N SER A 142 -8.57 -17.00 4.57
CA SER A 142 -9.71 -17.04 3.65
C SER A 142 -9.79 -15.85 2.68
N ALA A 143 -9.17 -14.71 3.03
CA ALA A 143 -9.16 -13.48 2.23
C ALA A 143 -7.85 -13.28 1.45
N GLY A 144 -6.89 -14.20 1.49
CA GLY A 144 -5.60 -14.04 0.84
C GLY A 144 -5.69 -13.78 -0.66
N ASN A 145 -6.51 -14.57 -1.37
CA ASN A 145 -6.75 -14.37 -2.80
C ASN A 145 -7.43 -13.02 -3.12
N ASP A 146 -8.35 -12.58 -2.26
CA ASP A 146 -9.05 -11.31 -2.40
C ASP A 146 -8.11 -10.13 -2.14
N TYR A 147 -7.14 -10.30 -1.25
CA TYR A 147 -6.10 -9.32 -1.00
C TYR A 147 -5.20 -9.12 -2.24
N VAL A 148 -4.73 -10.21 -2.82
CA VAL A 148 -3.97 -10.16 -4.07
C VAL A 148 -4.80 -9.53 -5.20
N GLN A 149 -6.09 -9.85 -5.27
CA GLN A 149 -6.99 -9.25 -6.27
C GLN A 149 -7.16 -7.73 -6.06
N PHE A 150 -7.29 -7.29 -4.80
CA PHE A 150 -7.31 -5.85 -4.46
C PHE A 150 -6.05 -5.15 -4.95
N LEU A 151 -4.87 -5.72 -4.67
CA LEU A 151 -3.59 -5.15 -5.11
C LEU A 151 -3.47 -5.09 -6.65
N ARG A 152 -3.97 -6.10 -7.38
CA ARG A 152 -4.04 -6.09 -8.85
C ARG A 152 -4.91 -4.93 -9.36
N GLU A 153 -6.10 -4.75 -8.79
CA GLU A 153 -7.02 -3.68 -9.18
C GLU A 153 -6.44 -2.29 -8.85
N LEU A 154 -5.86 -2.14 -7.66
CA LEU A 154 -5.23 -0.90 -7.20
C LEU A 154 -4.00 -0.55 -8.06
N SER A 155 -3.15 -1.52 -8.38
CA SER A 155 -1.93 -1.29 -9.17
C SER A 155 -2.22 -0.70 -10.55
N ILE A 156 -3.30 -1.16 -11.22
CA ILE A 156 -3.73 -0.60 -12.49
C ILE A 156 -4.09 0.89 -12.35
N SER A 157 -4.82 1.22 -11.29
CA SER A 157 -5.24 2.60 -11.02
C SER A 157 -4.06 3.49 -10.64
N CYS A 158 -3.13 2.98 -9.83
CA CYS A 158 -1.90 3.69 -9.44
C CYS A 158 -1.03 3.99 -10.66
N ARG A 159 -0.76 3.01 -11.52
CA ARG A 159 0.06 3.19 -12.72
C ARG A 159 -0.52 4.19 -13.71
N LYS A 160 -1.85 4.21 -13.89
CA LYS A 160 -2.54 5.23 -14.70
C LYS A 160 -2.30 6.66 -14.21
N ASN A 161 -2.11 6.82 -12.91
CA ASN A 161 -1.95 8.13 -12.26
C ASN A 161 -0.51 8.40 -11.82
N GLN A 162 0.45 7.55 -12.20
CA GLN A 162 1.87 7.67 -11.83
C GLN A 162 2.11 7.65 -10.31
N ILE A 163 1.29 6.91 -9.57
CA ILE A 163 1.37 6.73 -8.13
C ILE A 163 2.15 5.45 -7.84
N VAL A 164 3.20 5.52 -7.04
CA VAL A 164 3.94 4.35 -6.55
C VAL A 164 3.04 3.52 -5.65
N LEU A 165 3.06 2.20 -5.81
CA LEU A 165 2.36 1.27 -4.93
C LEU A 165 3.35 0.39 -4.18
N SER A 166 3.37 0.50 -2.87
CA SER A 166 4.10 -0.39 -1.97
C SER A 166 3.17 -1.14 -1.03
N VAL A 167 3.59 -2.31 -0.59
CA VAL A 167 2.84 -3.15 0.35
C VAL A 167 3.75 -3.67 1.45
N ASP A 168 3.31 -3.55 2.70
CA ASP A 168 4.02 -4.05 3.86
C ASP A 168 3.64 -5.50 4.15
N ASN A 169 4.62 -6.29 4.51
CA ASN A 169 4.46 -7.72 4.80
C ASN A 169 5.27 -8.13 6.01
N TYR A 170 4.73 -9.08 6.76
CA TYR A 170 5.48 -9.79 7.80
C TYR A 170 6.68 -10.54 7.21
N VAL A 171 7.67 -10.83 8.04
CA VAL A 171 8.69 -11.84 7.72
C VAL A 171 7.98 -13.16 7.35
N PRO A 172 8.38 -13.81 6.25
CA PRO A 172 7.71 -15.03 5.78
C PRO A 172 7.68 -16.14 6.82
N THR A 173 6.49 -16.65 7.07
CA THR A 173 6.25 -17.82 7.94
C THR A 173 5.13 -18.67 7.33
N GLY A 174 4.96 -19.90 7.81
CA GLY A 174 3.82 -20.72 7.38
C GLY A 174 2.46 -20.06 7.63
N TYR A 175 2.34 -19.27 8.70
CA TYR A 175 1.09 -18.57 9.07
C TYR A 175 0.77 -17.39 8.17
N THR A 176 1.74 -16.84 7.45
CA THR A 176 1.58 -15.69 6.58
C THR A 176 1.71 -16.06 5.09
N ALA A 177 1.68 -17.35 4.75
CA ALA A 177 1.82 -17.84 3.37
C ALA A 177 0.71 -17.32 2.45
N HIS A 178 -0.49 -17.12 2.97
CA HIS A 178 -1.66 -16.63 2.24
C HIS A 178 -1.56 -15.17 1.78
N TYR A 179 -0.57 -14.42 2.27
CA TYR A 179 -0.25 -13.10 1.72
C TYR A 179 0.31 -13.18 0.29
N ASP A 180 0.80 -14.36 -0.11
CA ASP A 180 1.31 -14.64 -1.46
C ASP A 180 2.23 -13.53 -2.01
N ARG A 181 3.35 -13.32 -1.32
CA ARG A 181 4.32 -12.26 -1.66
C ARG A 181 4.85 -12.36 -3.09
N LYS A 182 4.84 -13.57 -3.65
CA LYS A 182 5.24 -13.80 -5.04
C LYS A 182 4.26 -13.13 -6.01
N GLU A 183 2.96 -13.32 -5.80
CA GLU A 183 1.93 -12.66 -6.61
C GLU A 183 1.88 -11.16 -6.34
N GLN A 184 2.03 -10.75 -5.08
CA GLN A 184 2.15 -9.32 -4.75
C GLN A 184 3.29 -8.67 -5.53
N GLY A 185 4.50 -9.27 -5.50
CA GLY A 185 5.68 -8.76 -6.19
C GLY A 185 5.57 -8.69 -7.72
N THR A 186 4.55 -9.33 -8.32
CA THR A 186 4.27 -9.19 -9.76
C THR A 186 3.41 -7.97 -10.08
N VAL A 187 2.70 -7.42 -9.11
CA VAL A 187 1.69 -6.37 -9.37
C VAL A 187 1.99 -5.04 -8.67
N VAL A 188 2.66 -5.04 -7.52
CA VAL A 188 3.08 -3.80 -6.84
C VAL A 188 4.45 -3.35 -7.32
N ASP A 189 4.83 -2.11 -7.00
CA ASP A 189 6.14 -1.58 -7.35
C ASP A 189 7.20 -1.99 -6.32
N TYR A 190 6.81 -2.06 -5.04
CA TYR A 190 7.69 -2.44 -3.93
C TYR A 190 6.96 -3.32 -2.91
N VAL A 191 7.62 -4.40 -2.50
CA VAL A 191 7.24 -5.20 -1.34
C VAL A 191 8.19 -4.87 -0.21
N VAL A 192 7.67 -4.39 0.90
CA VAL A 192 8.42 -4.06 2.10
C VAL A 192 8.24 -5.18 3.11
N ILE A 193 9.33 -5.70 3.65
CA ILE A 193 9.27 -6.71 4.71
C ILE A 193 9.52 -6.03 6.05
N MET A 194 8.56 -6.14 6.96
CA MET A 194 8.65 -5.66 8.34
C MET A 194 9.56 -6.59 9.15
N GLY A 195 10.86 -6.42 8.97
CA GLY A 195 11.89 -7.27 9.58
C GLY A 195 12.16 -6.91 11.04
N TYR A 196 11.09 -6.74 11.85
CA TYR A 196 11.13 -6.39 13.26
C TYR A 196 10.05 -7.16 14.04
N ASP A 197 9.94 -6.92 15.34
CA ASP A 197 9.06 -7.65 16.26
C ASP A 197 9.41 -9.15 16.40
N GLU A 198 10.67 -9.52 16.15
CA GLU A 198 11.22 -10.84 16.49
C GLU A 198 11.00 -11.16 17.97
N HIS A 199 11.27 -10.17 18.83
CA HIS A 199 10.85 -10.16 20.24
C HIS A 199 10.19 -8.81 20.53
N TYR A 200 9.04 -8.84 21.19
CA TYR A 200 8.23 -7.68 21.56
C TYR A 200 7.76 -7.77 23.02
N ALA A 201 7.06 -6.78 23.52
CA ALA A 201 6.67 -6.71 24.93
C ALA A 201 5.83 -7.90 25.43
N GLY A 202 5.17 -8.63 24.54
CA GLY A 202 4.39 -9.85 24.83
C GLY A 202 5.15 -11.16 24.64
N SER A 203 6.42 -11.13 24.24
CA SER A 203 7.22 -12.33 24.05
C SER A 203 7.52 -13.05 25.36
N ALA A 204 7.56 -14.39 25.33
CA ALA A 204 7.88 -15.21 26.50
C ALA A 204 9.34 -15.02 26.95
N GLU A 205 10.22 -14.66 26.05
CA GLU A 205 11.64 -14.44 26.30
C GLU A 205 12.06 -13.06 25.77
N ALA A 206 12.97 -12.41 26.49
CA ALA A 206 13.57 -11.16 26.04
C ALA A 206 14.60 -11.43 24.95
N GLY A 207 14.62 -10.58 23.91
CA GLY A 207 15.54 -10.71 22.81
C GLY A 207 15.63 -9.44 21.96
N SER A 208 16.32 -9.56 20.83
CA SER A 208 16.41 -8.48 19.84
C SER A 208 15.04 -8.24 19.18
N VAL A 209 14.67 -7.00 18.97
CA VAL A 209 13.47 -6.64 18.17
C VAL A 209 13.68 -7.02 16.70
N ALA A 210 14.93 -6.94 16.22
CA ALA A 210 15.28 -7.23 14.83
C ALA A 210 16.74 -7.73 14.78
N SER A 211 16.94 -9.05 14.94
CA SER A 211 18.28 -9.61 14.73
C SER A 211 18.63 -9.64 13.24
N ILE A 212 19.91 -9.64 12.93
CA ILE A 212 20.34 -9.74 11.52
C ILE A 212 19.86 -11.04 10.86
N GLY A 213 19.80 -12.14 11.64
CA GLY A 213 19.28 -13.42 11.15
C GLY A 213 17.79 -13.36 10.81
N TYR A 214 17.01 -12.68 11.63
CA TYR A 214 15.58 -12.47 11.38
C TYR A 214 15.32 -11.60 10.15
N VAL A 215 16.07 -10.51 10.00
CA VAL A 215 16.01 -9.66 8.81
C VAL A 215 16.41 -10.42 7.55
N GLN A 216 17.46 -11.23 7.62
CA GLN A 216 17.92 -12.05 6.50
C GLN A 216 16.86 -13.08 6.09
N GLN A 217 16.19 -13.73 7.04
CA GLN A 217 15.07 -14.64 6.77
C GLN A 217 13.93 -13.94 6.01
N GLY A 218 13.73 -12.64 6.22
CA GLY A 218 12.73 -11.86 5.51
C GLY A 218 13.04 -11.63 4.03
N ILE A 219 14.31 -11.78 3.63
CA ILE A 219 14.80 -11.53 2.27
C ILE A 219 14.90 -12.81 1.44
N GLU A 220 15.08 -13.96 2.08
CA GLU A 220 15.19 -15.30 1.45
C GLU A 220 13.79 -15.87 1.07
#